data_2f497136d236d0d687e903845fa0e7cc
#
_entry.id   2f497136d236d0d687e903845fa0e7cc
#
_cell.length_a   1.000
_cell.length_b   1.000
_cell.length_c   1.000
_cell.angle_alpha   90.00
_cell.angle_beta   90.00
_cell.angle_gamma   90.00
#
_symmetry.space_group_name_H-M   'P 1'
#
loop_
_entity.id
_entity.type
_entity.pdbx_description
1 polymer ?
#
loop_
_entity_poly.entity_id
_entity_poly.type
_entity_poly.pdbx_seq_one_letter_code
_entity_poly.pdbx_strand_id
1 'polypeptide(L)'
;MCPLTCIMERPDYPVIIAFLISFISFMPDGRTQTLSKFDFNSDCRKAYEEIIKLKLNTGKQILEAEKKAHPDNLIPYFLDNYIDFFTLYFNEDPEEFHHRKVSQDQRLALMKKGSPSSPFYLYTRSVIYFQWAAINIKFGERWDAAWAFRRSFLTGKENLEKFPDFQPSIMLQGSMEVAAGTIPPGYQWLSNLLGIHGTIDAGMHKLERMLNSPDPYAVIFHDEASFYYLYLKFYIQNQREQVFQFIRKQNWNTRNNHLFAYLVANLSLNNQDASVTEQVISHLNQDPGYLEMPVWDMQMGYAKADRLDPESIVYMDRYLQKFKGNFYVKDVLQKISWIYYLGNEPEKAEAARARILVSGNTETDADKQALKEAESGRWPNPVLLKARLLDDGGYYSQALQVLSDKKFSSFKDVQDQLEYSYRIGRIYDALNRKQEAIAAYQEAMKLGENRKEYYGARAALQMGYIYEDRGDKKNALIYFKKVLAMKSHDYKNALDQKAKAGIERCTEG
;
A
#
# COMPACT_ATOMS: atom_id res chain seq x y z
N MET A 1 -17.22 29.20 -24.83
CA MET A 1 -18.35 30.09 -25.11
C MET A 1 -19.40 29.88 -24.04
N CYS A 2 -19.48 30.83 -23.14
CA CYS A 2 -20.63 31.05 -22.27
C CYS A 2 -21.78 31.64 -23.11
N PRO A 3 -23.05 31.50 -22.75
CA PRO A 3 -23.54 32.60 -21.95
C PRO A 3 -24.48 32.24 -20.76
N LEU A 4 -24.26 33.03 -19.74
CA LEU A 4 -25.22 33.44 -18.73
C LEU A 4 -26.37 34.24 -19.37
N THR A 5 -27.52 34.23 -18.73
CA THR A 5 -28.38 35.33 -18.28
C THR A 5 -29.87 35.06 -18.41
N CYS A 6 -30.53 35.58 -17.41
CA CYS A 6 -31.93 36.12 -17.30
C CYS A 6 -32.94 35.17 -16.67
N ILE A 7 -33.82 35.55 -15.73
CA ILE A 7 -34.14 36.83 -15.06
C ILE A 7 -34.99 36.48 -13.82
N MET A 8 -34.86 37.28 -12.77
CA MET A 8 -35.74 37.39 -11.61
C MET A 8 -37.17 37.82 -12.01
N GLU A 9 -38.18 37.32 -11.31
CA GLU A 9 -39.34 38.13 -10.95
C GLU A 9 -40.03 37.56 -9.71
N ARG A 10 -40.20 38.43 -8.70
CA ARG A 10 -41.18 38.31 -7.61
C ARG A 10 -42.47 39.00 -8.05
N PRO A 11 -43.67 38.70 -7.45
CA PRO A 11 -44.25 39.68 -6.58
C PRO A 11 -44.94 39.13 -5.31
N ASP A 12 -44.77 39.86 -4.23
CA ASP A 12 -45.65 40.54 -3.28
C ASP A 12 -46.98 39.92 -2.80
N TYR A 13 -47.06 39.65 -1.52
CA TYR A 13 -47.93 39.98 -0.37
C TYR A 13 -49.45 40.23 -0.57
N PRO A 14 -50.27 40.35 0.55
CA PRO A 14 -50.26 39.81 1.94
C PRO A 14 -51.62 39.19 2.34
N VAL A 15 -51.81 38.76 3.59
CA VAL A 15 -52.97 38.83 4.48
C VAL A 15 -52.77 37.89 5.69
N ILE A 16 -52.43 38.29 6.86
CA ILE A 16 -53.16 38.81 8.05
C ILE A 16 -54.13 37.77 8.69
N ILE A 17 -53.75 37.40 9.94
CA ILE A 17 -54.50 37.12 11.17
C ILE A 17 -55.30 35.83 11.30
N ALA A 18 -54.92 35.03 12.35
CA ALA A 18 -55.76 34.82 13.53
C ALA A 18 -55.02 34.08 14.63
N PHE A 19 -54.93 34.69 15.78
CA PHE A 19 -54.55 34.13 17.08
C PHE A 19 -55.57 33.05 17.49
N LEU A 20 -55.04 31.84 17.83
CA LEU A 20 -55.70 30.97 18.81
C LEU A 20 -54.60 30.32 19.66
N ILE A 21 -54.45 30.84 20.86
CA ILE A 21 -53.66 30.28 21.92
C ILE A 21 -54.34 29.00 22.41
N SER A 22 -53.80 27.86 22.07
CA SER A 22 -54.08 26.60 22.74
C SER A 22 -52.86 26.29 23.62
N PHE A 23 -52.93 26.55 24.92
CA PHE A 23 -52.04 26.05 25.93
C PHE A 23 -52.19 24.52 25.97
N ILE A 24 -51.41 23.80 25.18
CA ILE A 24 -51.12 22.40 25.38
C ILE A 24 -49.92 22.37 26.30
N SER A 25 -50.12 21.94 27.54
CA SER A 25 -49.07 21.59 28.50
C SER A 25 -48.22 20.51 27.89
N PHE A 26 -47.10 20.90 27.29
CA PHE A 26 -46.00 20.00 26.96
C PHE A 26 -45.35 19.60 28.30
N MET A 27 -45.75 18.45 28.83
CA MET A 27 -44.88 17.72 29.76
C MET A 27 -43.65 17.28 28.95
N PRO A 28 -42.44 17.73 29.30
CA PRO A 28 -41.28 17.12 28.68
C PRO A 28 -41.22 15.68 29.16
N ASP A 29 -41.40 14.74 28.24
CA ASP A 29 -41.00 13.34 28.43
C ASP A 29 -39.55 13.38 28.86
N GLY A 30 -39.30 13.17 30.15
CA GLY A 30 -37.98 13.10 30.77
C GLY A 30 -37.24 11.84 30.37
N ARG A 31 -37.13 11.56 29.06
CA ARG A 31 -36.11 10.69 28.56
C ARG A 31 -34.81 11.49 28.62
N THR A 32 -34.05 11.31 29.68
CA THR A 32 -32.63 11.63 29.70
C THR A 32 -32.02 11.00 28.44
N GLN A 33 -31.80 11.81 27.43
CA GLN A 33 -31.01 11.41 26.28
C GLN A 33 -29.66 11.03 26.85
N THR A 34 -29.38 9.73 27.01
CA THR A 34 -28.07 9.21 27.37
C THR A 34 -27.13 9.74 26.29
N LEU A 35 -26.25 10.67 26.68
CA LEU A 35 -25.24 11.22 25.78
C LEU A 35 -24.40 10.08 25.26
N SER A 36 -24.31 9.94 23.95
CA SER A 36 -23.45 8.95 23.31
C SER A 36 -22.00 9.16 23.74
N LYS A 37 -21.32 8.08 24.13
CA LYS A 37 -19.96 8.11 24.68
C LYS A 37 -18.99 7.34 23.77
N PHE A 38 -17.71 7.62 23.95
CA PHE A 38 -16.61 6.87 23.36
C PHE A 38 -15.95 6.03 24.47
N ASP A 39 -16.40 4.82 24.66
CA ASP A 39 -15.89 3.90 25.68
C ASP A 39 -15.15 2.75 25.01
N PHE A 40 -13.81 2.84 24.95
CA PHE A 40 -12.96 1.78 24.42
C PHE A 40 -12.74 0.70 25.48
N ASN A 41 -13.84 0.07 25.92
CA ASN A 41 -13.89 -0.92 26.97
C ASN A 41 -13.25 -2.26 26.58
N SER A 42 -13.29 -3.25 27.48
CA SER A 42 -12.65 -4.55 27.28
C SER A 42 -13.16 -5.31 26.05
N ASP A 43 -14.45 -5.21 25.73
CA ASP A 43 -15.03 -5.93 24.58
C ASP A 43 -14.71 -5.22 23.27
N CYS A 44 -14.69 -3.89 23.26
CA CYS A 44 -14.16 -3.12 22.15
C CYS A 44 -12.68 -3.42 21.88
N ARG A 45 -11.86 -3.59 22.93
CA ARG A 45 -10.43 -3.97 22.76
C ARG A 45 -10.31 -5.37 22.15
N LYS A 46 -11.03 -6.36 22.66
CA LYS A 46 -11.04 -7.72 22.10
C LYS A 46 -11.50 -7.72 20.63
N ALA A 47 -12.58 -6.98 20.32
CA ALA A 47 -13.05 -6.84 18.95
C ALA A 47 -11.99 -6.24 18.04
N TYR A 48 -11.34 -5.15 18.48
CA TYR A 48 -10.26 -4.49 17.75
C TYR A 48 -9.09 -5.44 17.51
N GLU A 49 -8.63 -6.17 18.54
CA GLU A 49 -7.55 -7.15 18.40
C GLU A 49 -7.86 -8.25 17.36
N GLU A 50 -9.09 -8.78 17.37
CA GLU A 50 -9.50 -9.78 16.37
C GLU A 50 -9.62 -9.18 14.96
N ILE A 51 -10.13 -7.95 14.84
CA ILE A 51 -10.23 -7.23 13.57
C ILE A 51 -8.84 -6.95 12.98
N ILE A 52 -7.88 -6.49 13.79
CA ILE A 52 -6.50 -6.23 13.34
C ILE A 52 -5.80 -7.53 12.91
N LYS A 53 -6.11 -8.67 13.52
CA LYS A 53 -5.65 -9.98 13.03
C LYS A 53 -6.33 -10.42 11.72
N LEU A 54 -7.24 -9.63 11.17
CA LEU A 54 -8.14 -9.95 10.05
C LEU A 54 -9.12 -11.10 10.35
N LYS A 55 -9.38 -11.38 11.62
CA LYS A 55 -10.41 -12.33 12.06
C LYS A 55 -11.75 -11.58 12.16
N LEU A 56 -12.22 -11.08 11.01
CA LEU A 56 -13.27 -10.07 10.93
C LEU A 56 -14.63 -10.58 11.42
N ASN A 57 -14.97 -11.85 11.15
CA ASN A 57 -16.24 -12.43 11.59
C ASN A 57 -16.32 -12.53 13.13
N THR A 58 -15.21 -12.89 13.77
CA THR A 58 -15.13 -12.94 15.24
C THR A 58 -15.24 -11.53 15.84
N GLY A 59 -14.49 -10.56 15.29
CA GLY A 59 -14.59 -9.17 15.71
C GLY A 59 -15.99 -8.62 15.57
N LYS A 60 -16.66 -8.87 14.43
CA LYS A 60 -18.05 -8.46 14.20
C LYS A 60 -19.03 -9.01 15.23
N GLN A 61 -18.91 -10.30 15.58
CA GLN A 61 -19.77 -10.91 16.60
C GLN A 61 -19.64 -10.22 17.95
N ILE A 62 -18.41 -9.87 18.36
CA ILE A 62 -18.17 -9.15 19.62
C ILE A 62 -18.78 -7.74 19.54
N LEU A 63 -18.61 -7.02 18.41
CA LEU A 63 -19.19 -5.69 18.24
C LEU A 63 -20.71 -5.70 18.29
N GLU A 64 -21.38 -6.70 17.69
CA GLU A 64 -22.84 -6.81 17.73
C GLU A 64 -23.36 -7.10 19.15
N ALA A 65 -22.63 -7.86 19.94
CA ALA A 65 -22.96 -8.10 21.35
C ALA A 65 -22.80 -6.80 22.17
N GLU A 66 -21.71 -6.05 21.95
CA GLU A 66 -21.42 -4.79 22.64
C GLU A 66 -22.46 -3.70 22.29
N LYS A 67 -22.87 -3.57 21.01
CA LYS A 67 -23.93 -2.63 20.59
C LYS A 67 -25.27 -2.90 21.28
N LYS A 68 -25.57 -4.18 21.57
CA LYS A 68 -26.79 -4.56 22.30
C LYS A 68 -26.68 -4.25 23.78
N ALA A 69 -25.51 -4.49 24.39
CA ALA A 69 -25.27 -4.24 25.80
C ALA A 69 -25.13 -2.74 26.13
N HIS A 70 -24.48 -1.97 25.25
CA HIS A 70 -24.16 -0.57 25.43
C HIS A 70 -24.49 0.24 24.16
N PRO A 71 -25.77 0.46 23.84
CA PRO A 71 -26.19 1.12 22.59
C PRO A 71 -25.78 2.60 22.48
N ASP A 72 -25.39 3.21 23.62
CA ASP A 72 -24.85 4.57 23.71
C ASP A 72 -23.34 4.65 23.42
N ASN A 73 -22.63 3.51 23.34
CA ASN A 73 -21.21 3.46 23.03
C ASN A 73 -20.98 3.55 21.51
N LEU A 74 -20.20 4.55 21.08
CA LEU A 74 -19.89 4.80 19.66
C LEU A 74 -18.71 4.02 19.12
N ILE A 75 -17.86 3.46 19.99
CA ILE A 75 -16.66 2.72 19.56
C ILE A 75 -17.01 1.48 18.71
N PRO A 76 -18.02 0.65 19.01
CA PRO A 76 -18.37 -0.47 18.14
C PRO A 76 -18.71 -0.06 16.70
N TYR A 77 -19.45 1.04 16.53
CA TYR A 77 -19.78 1.58 15.20
C TYR A 77 -18.56 2.13 14.46
N PHE A 78 -17.60 2.69 15.21
CA PHE A 78 -16.31 3.09 14.66
C PHE A 78 -15.50 1.86 14.19
N LEU A 79 -15.45 0.80 14.98
CA LEU A 79 -14.72 -0.42 14.64
C LEU A 79 -15.34 -1.20 13.47
N ASP A 80 -16.64 -1.08 13.22
CA ASP A 80 -17.25 -1.59 11.97
C ASP A 80 -16.58 -1.00 10.72
N ASN A 81 -16.06 0.24 10.80
CA ASN A 81 -15.39 0.83 9.66
C ASN A 81 -14.07 0.12 9.32
N TYR A 82 -13.37 -0.45 10.30
CA TYR A 82 -12.21 -1.30 10.06
C TYR A 82 -12.59 -2.60 9.31
N ILE A 83 -13.74 -3.19 9.65
CA ILE A 83 -14.25 -4.37 8.94
C ILE A 83 -14.53 -4.04 7.48
N ASP A 84 -15.21 -2.93 7.21
CA ASP A 84 -15.46 -2.48 5.84
C ASP A 84 -14.14 -2.17 5.11
N PHE A 85 -13.23 -1.47 5.79
CA PHE A 85 -11.92 -1.14 5.24
C PHE A 85 -11.15 -2.38 4.80
N PHE A 86 -10.94 -3.34 5.68
CA PHE A 86 -10.17 -4.53 5.33
C PHE A 86 -10.85 -5.37 4.25
N THR A 87 -12.19 -5.52 4.33
CA THR A 87 -12.96 -6.25 3.31
C THR A 87 -12.77 -5.61 1.93
N LEU A 88 -12.99 -4.30 1.82
CA LEU A 88 -12.91 -3.61 0.54
C LEU A 88 -11.48 -3.46 0.02
N TYR A 89 -10.52 -3.22 0.92
CA TYR A 89 -9.12 -3.01 0.56
C TYR A 89 -8.45 -4.27 -0.01
N PHE A 90 -8.75 -5.46 0.56
CA PHE A 90 -8.14 -6.71 0.13
C PHE A 90 -8.89 -7.42 -1.00
N ASN A 91 -10.22 -7.30 -1.03
CA ASN A 91 -11.04 -8.04 -2.00
C ASN A 91 -11.44 -7.21 -3.22
N GLU A 92 -11.44 -5.88 -3.12
CA GLU A 92 -11.77 -4.95 -4.20
C GLU A 92 -13.08 -5.31 -4.94
N ASP A 93 -14.07 -5.86 -4.22
CA ASP A 93 -15.37 -6.23 -4.80
C ASP A 93 -16.23 -4.98 -5.06
N PRO A 94 -16.58 -4.66 -6.32
CA PRO A 94 -17.36 -3.48 -6.65
C PRO A 94 -18.78 -3.50 -6.08
N GLU A 95 -19.41 -4.68 -5.94
CA GLU A 95 -20.74 -4.81 -5.34
C GLU A 95 -20.70 -4.48 -3.86
N GLU A 96 -19.72 -5.05 -3.13
CA GLU A 96 -19.47 -4.74 -1.73
C GLU A 96 -19.16 -3.25 -1.52
N PHE A 97 -18.36 -2.65 -2.40
CA PHE A 97 -18.08 -1.22 -2.36
C PHE A 97 -19.35 -0.39 -2.46
N HIS A 98 -20.20 -0.68 -3.45
CA HIS A 98 -21.46 0.04 -3.64
C HIS A 98 -22.35 -0.06 -2.40
N HIS A 99 -22.49 -1.25 -1.82
CA HIS A 99 -23.29 -1.48 -0.62
C HIS A 99 -22.74 -0.78 0.62
N ARG A 100 -21.41 -0.78 0.81
CA ARG A 100 -20.78 -0.22 2.01
C ARG A 100 -20.52 1.28 1.94
N LYS A 101 -20.51 1.89 0.74
CA LYS A 101 -20.24 3.34 0.57
C LYS A 101 -21.19 4.20 1.41
N VAL A 102 -22.45 3.84 1.52
CA VAL A 102 -23.45 4.56 2.32
C VAL A 102 -23.11 4.56 3.83
N SER A 103 -22.45 3.52 4.33
CA SER A 103 -22.08 3.39 5.74
C SER A 103 -21.09 4.44 6.19
N GLN A 104 -20.27 4.99 5.30
CA GLN A 104 -19.31 6.05 5.62
C GLN A 104 -19.99 7.27 6.25
N ASP A 105 -20.98 7.83 5.54
CA ASP A 105 -21.68 9.06 5.99
C ASP A 105 -22.52 8.79 7.25
N GLN A 106 -23.14 7.62 7.34
CA GLN A 106 -23.90 7.20 8.52
C GLN A 106 -22.99 7.14 9.75
N ARG A 107 -21.79 6.54 9.65
CA ARG A 107 -20.83 6.47 10.76
C ARG A 107 -20.27 7.83 11.11
N LEU A 108 -19.93 8.66 10.14
CA LEU A 108 -19.48 10.02 10.39
C LEU A 108 -20.55 10.85 11.13
N ALA A 109 -21.84 10.67 10.80
CA ALA A 109 -22.95 11.30 11.49
C ALA A 109 -23.10 10.76 12.93
N LEU A 110 -22.90 9.46 13.15
CA LEU A 110 -22.90 8.85 14.49
C LEU A 110 -21.76 9.41 15.36
N MET A 111 -20.53 9.50 14.84
CA MET A 111 -19.38 10.02 15.59
C MET A 111 -19.58 11.46 16.05
N LYS A 112 -20.36 12.26 15.32
CA LYS A 112 -20.72 13.63 15.72
C LYS A 112 -21.66 13.71 16.93
N LYS A 113 -22.31 12.62 17.34
CA LYS A 113 -23.19 12.57 18.52
C LYS A 113 -22.43 12.40 19.83
N GLY A 114 -21.14 12.04 19.77
CA GLY A 114 -20.30 11.87 20.96
C GLY A 114 -19.78 13.21 21.49
N SER A 115 -19.19 13.17 22.69
CA SER A 115 -18.64 14.37 23.34
C SER A 115 -17.42 14.93 22.60
N PRO A 116 -17.40 16.23 22.23
CA PRO A 116 -16.24 16.90 21.68
C PRO A 116 -15.02 16.99 22.62
N SER A 117 -15.22 16.75 23.92
CA SER A 117 -14.16 16.70 24.92
C SER A 117 -13.41 15.35 24.94
N SER A 118 -13.90 14.35 24.21
CA SER A 118 -13.22 13.06 24.06
C SER A 118 -12.18 13.12 22.95
N PRO A 119 -10.95 12.59 23.14
CA PRO A 119 -9.96 12.49 22.07
C PRO A 119 -10.42 11.59 20.94
N PHE A 120 -11.38 10.70 21.16
CA PHE A 120 -11.96 9.85 20.12
C PHE A 120 -12.91 10.61 19.18
N TYR A 121 -13.44 11.78 19.58
CA TYR A 121 -14.42 12.53 18.78
C TYR A 121 -13.89 12.92 17.38
N LEU A 122 -12.70 13.48 17.31
CA LEU A 122 -12.05 13.83 16.05
C LEU A 122 -11.24 12.65 15.50
N TYR A 123 -10.62 11.84 16.35
CA TYR A 123 -9.83 10.69 15.94
C TYR A 123 -10.64 9.70 15.09
N THR A 124 -11.81 9.26 15.58
CA THR A 124 -12.64 8.30 14.86
C THR A 124 -13.03 8.79 13.46
N ARG A 125 -13.37 10.08 13.36
CA ARG A 125 -13.71 10.70 12.08
C ARG A 125 -12.49 10.79 11.14
N SER A 126 -11.33 11.11 11.69
CA SER A 126 -10.08 11.15 10.94
C SER A 126 -9.73 9.76 10.38
N VAL A 127 -9.84 8.70 11.19
CA VAL A 127 -9.62 7.31 10.74
C VAL A 127 -10.60 6.92 9.65
N ILE A 128 -11.90 7.19 9.83
CA ILE A 128 -12.91 6.89 8.81
C ILE A 128 -12.53 7.53 7.48
N TYR A 129 -12.20 8.82 7.48
CA TYR A 129 -11.77 9.50 6.25
C TYR A 129 -10.49 8.90 5.66
N PHE A 130 -9.50 8.53 6.50
CA PHE A 130 -8.25 7.94 6.04
C PHE A 130 -8.47 6.58 5.35
N GLN A 131 -9.22 5.71 5.99
CA GLN A 131 -9.54 4.39 5.46
C GLN A 131 -10.35 4.49 4.15
N TRP A 132 -11.33 5.39 4.09
CA TRP A 132 -12.08 5.63 2.86
C TRP A 132 -11.26 6.31 1.77
N ALA A 133 -10.24 7.11 2.11
CA ALA A 133 -9.30 7.60 1.10
C ALA A 133 -8.54 6.45 0.43
N ALA A 134 -8.07 5.47 1.21
CA ALA A 134 -7.39 4.29 0.68
C ALA A 134 -8.33 3.37 -0.13
N ILE A 135 -9.57 3.17 0.33
CA ILE A 135 -10.61 2.44 -0.41
C ILE A 135 -10.86 3.11 -1.77
N ASN A 136 -11.12 4.42 -1.77
CA ASN A 136 -11.44 5.16 -2.99
C ASN A 136 -10.33 5.08 -4.05
N ILE A 137 -9.04 5.03 -3.63
CA ILE A 137 -7.92 4.77 -4.54
C ILE A 137 -8.09 3.41 -5.24
N LYS A 138 -8.45 2.37 -4.47
CA LYS A 138 -8.65 1.01 -5.00
C LYS A 138 -9.78 0.93 -6.03
N PHE A 139 -10.82 1.75 -5.87
CA PHE A 139 -11.97 1.78 -6.77
C PHE A 139 -11.89 2.88 -7.84
N GLY A 140 -10.75 3.58 -7.97
CA GLY A 140 -10.53 4.60 -9.01
C GLY A 140 -11.20 5.95 -8.74
N GLU A 141 -11.79 6.13 -7.56
CA GLU A 141 -12.47 7.36 -7.13
C GLU A 141 -11.45 8.41 -6.64
N ARG A 142 -10.60 8.88 -7.54
CA ARG A 142 -9.40 9.68 -7.20
C ARG A 142 -9.73 11.01 -6.50
N TRP A 143 -10.80 11.68 -6.89
CA TRP A 143 -11.23 12.93 -6.27
C TRP A 143 -11.78 12.72 -4.86
N ASP A 144 -12.62 11.69 -4.69
CA ASP A 144 -13.14 11.32 -3.37
C ASP A 144 -11.99 10.91 -2.43
N ALA A 145 -11.00 10.18 -2.96
CA ALA A 145 -9.79 9.83 -2.21
C ALA A 145 -9.01 11.06 -1.74
N ALA A 146 -8.76 12.04 -2.63
CA ALA A 146 -8.03 13.25 -2.30
C ALA A 146 -8.77 14.09 -1.24
N TRP A 147 -10.09 14.25 -1.38
CA TRP A 147 -10.91 14.99 -0.41
C TRP A 147 -11.01 14.26 0.94
N ALA A 148 -11.16 12.94 0.93
CA ALA A 148 -11.17 12.14 2.14
C ALA A 148 -9.83 12.23 2.87
N PHE A 149 -8.70 12.11 2.15
CA PHE A 149 -7.36 12.26 2.72
C PHE A 149 -7.16 13.66 3.35
N ARG A 150 -7.57 14.71 2.65
CA ARG A 150 -7.51 16.08 3.20
C ARG A 150 -8.32 16.23 4.47
N ARG A 151 -9.55 15.73 4.48
CA ARG A 151 -10.41 15.80 5.68
C ARG A 151 -9.79 15.03 6.84
N SER A 152 -9.25 13.85 6.58
CA SER A 152 -8.54 13.06 7.57
C SER A 152 -7.37 13.84 8.16
N PHE A 153 -6.50 14.37 7.30
CA PHE A 153 -5.30 15.10 7.69
C PHE A 153 -5.61 16.30 8.60
N LEU A 154 -6.56 17.14 8.19
CA LEU A 154 -6.93 18.33 8.95
C LEU A 154 -7.64 17.99 10.28
N THR A 155 -8.52 16.97 10.25
CA THR A 155 -9.22 16.52 11.48
C THR A 155 -8.24 15.86 12.45
N GLY A 156 -7.27 15.08 11.97
CA GLY A 156 -6.23 14.49 12.79
C GLY A 156 -5.30 15.53 13.40
N LYS A 157 -4.92 16.55 12.63
CA LYS A 157 -4.12 17.68 13.11
C LYS A 157 -4.87 18.46 14.22
N GLU A 158 -6.13 18.79 14.00
CA GLU A 158 -6.98 19.45 15.02
C GLU A 158 -7.06 18.61 16.31
N ASN A 159 -7.15 17.28 16.18
CA ASN A 159 -7.18 16.40 17.34
C ASN A 159 -5.88 16.44 18.14
N LEU A 160 -4.72 16.45 17.47
CA LEU A 160 -3.42 16.56 18.14
C LEU A 160 -3.20 17.92 18.79
N GLU A 161 -3.73 19.01 18.23
CA GLU A 161 -3.69 20.32 18.85
C GLU A 161 -4.50 20.35 20.18
N LYS A 162 -5.61 19.60 20.25
CA LYS A 162 -6.45 19.48 21.45
C LYS A 162 -5.95 18.44 22.45
N PHE A 163 -5.39 17.34 21.95
CA PHE A 163 -4.96 16.18 22.72
C PHE A 163 -3.58 15.70 22.26
N PRO A 164 -2.50 16.44 22.59
CA PRO A 164 -1.16 16.22 22.02
C PRO A 164 -0.52 14.87 22.39
N ASP A 165 -0.98 14.26 23.50
CA ASP A 165 -0.45 12.98 23.98
C ASP A 165 -1.31 11.77 23.58
N PHE A 166 -2.40 11.97 22.85
CA PHE A 166 -3.26 10.88 22.44
C PHE A 166 -2.59 10.02 21.34
N GLN A 167 -2.03 8.89 21.75
CA GLN A 167 -1.17 8.04 20.92
C GLN A 167 -1.79 7.59 19.60
N PRO A 168 -3.09 7.20 19.52
CA PRO A 168 -3.70 6.82 18.25
C PRO A 168 -3.69 7.95 17.20
N SER A 169 -3.85 9.22 17.64
CA SER A 169 -3.75 10.37 16.74
C SER A 169 -2.31 10.63 16.28
N ILE A 170 -1.32 10.38 17.15
CA ILE A 170 0.10 10.49 16.80
C ILE A 170 0.44 9.49 15.70
N MET A 171 -0.02 8.25 15.83
CA MET A 171 0.14 7.19 14.81
C MET A 171 -0.45 7.59 13.46
N LEU A 172 -1.73 7.96 13.47
CA LEU A 172 -2.45 8.29 12.24
C LEU A 172 -1.83 9.52 11.55
N GLN A 173 -1.57 10.58 12.31
CA GLN A 173 -0.96 11.80 11.77
C GLN A 173 0.45 11.54 11.25
N GLY A 174 1.26 10.74 11.96
CA GLY A 174 2.58 10.32 11.50
C GLY A 174 2.52 9.62 10.15
N SER A 175 1.61 8.65 9.99
CA SER A 175 1.41 7.93 8.73
C SER A 175 1.00 8.87 7.58
N MET A 176 0.11 9.82 7.85
CA MET A 176 -0.33 10.81 6.85
C MET A 176 0.77 11.82 6.50
N GLU A 177 1.61 12.22 7.45
CA GLU A 177 2.75 13.11 7.19
C GLU A 177 3.81 12.45 6.32
N VAL A 178 4.08 11.16 6.51
CA VAL A 178 4.94 10.39 5.59
C VAL A 178 4.34 10.41 4.17
N ALA A 179 3.05 10.12 4.04
CA ALA A 179 2.38 10.15 2.73
C ALA A 179 2.45 11.56 2.09
N ALA A 180 2.23 12.62 2.86
CA ALA A 180 2.37 14.02 2.40
C ALA A 180 3.81 14.33 1.95
N GLY A 181 4.81 13.83 2.66
CA GLY A 181 6.23 13.99 2.32
C GLY A 181 6.65 13.32 1.01
N THR A 182 5.85 12.38 0.49
CA THR A 182 6.11 11.75 -0.81
C THR A 182 5.60 12.55 -2.01
N ILE A 183 4.80 13.61 -1.78
CA ILE A 183 4.25 14.44 -2.85
C ILE A 183 5.40 15.11 -3.63
N PRO A 184 5.49 14.92 -4.97
CA PRO A 184 6.57 15.49 -5.75
C PRO A 184 6.63 17.02 -5.65
N PRO A 185 7.85 17.64 -5.73
CA PRO A 185 8.01 19.09 -5.61
C PRO A 185 7.14 19.92 -6.57
N GLY A 186 6.88 19.40 -7.78
CA GLY A 186 6.00 20.06 -8.76
C GLY A 186 4.53 20.17 -8.32
N TYR A 187 4.11 19.41 -7.33
CA TYR A 187 2.74 19.41 -6.78
C TYR A 187 2.65 19.96 -5.36
N GLN A 188 3.74 20.40 -4.76
CA GLN A 188 3.76 20.94 -3.40
C GLN A 188 2.86 22.18 -3.24
N TRP A 189 2.72 22.99 -4.29
CA TRP A 189 1.79 24.11 -4.28
C TRP A 189 0.34 23.67 -4.03
N LEU A 190 -0.05 22.49 -4.55
CA LEU A 190 -1.38 21.94 -4.34
C LEU A 190 -1.54 21.42 -2.91
N SER A 191 -0.53 20.73 -2.36
CA SER A 191 -0.55 20.29 -0.96
C SER A 191 -0.61 21.48 0.00
N ASN A 192 0.10 22.57 -0.29
CA ASN A 192 0.04 23.83 0.46
C ASN A 192 -1.37 24.43 0.40
N LEU A 193 -1.97 24.52 -0.79
CA LEU A 193 -3.34 25.01 -0.98
C LEU A 193 -4.36 24.16 -0.21
N LEU A 194 -4.16 22.85 -0.13
CA LEU A 194 -5.02 21.93 0.60
C LEU A 194 -4.74 21.89 2.12
N GLY A 195 -3.70 22.58 2.60
CA GLY A 195 -3.30 22.56 4.01
C GLY A 195 -2.68 21.25 4.48
N ILE A 196 -2.15 20.45 3.55
CA ILE A 196 -1.52 19.15 3.82
C ILE A 196 0.00 19.36 3.88
N HIS A 197 0.58 19.31 5.06
CA HIS A 197 2.00 19.52 5.27
C HIS A 197 2.59 18.37 6.09
N GLY A 198 3.68 17.79 5.63
CA GLY A 198 4.39 16.74 6.34
C GLY A 198 5.71 16.41 5.68
N THR A 199 6.61 15.82 6.45
CA THR A 199 7.85 15.24 5.95
C THR A 199 7.92 13.79 6.32
N ILE A 200 8.69 13.02 5.55
CA ILE A 200 8.90 11.61 5.81
C ILE A 200 9.48 11.42 7.23
N ASP A 201 10.49 12.20 7.59
CA ASP A 201 11.15 12.09 8.90
C ASP A 201 10.24 12.43 10.06
N ALA A 202 9.52 13.56 10.02
CA ALA A 202 8.61 13.93 11.08
C ALA A 202 7.52 12.88 11.31
N GLY A 203 6.99 12.31 10.23
CA GLY A 203 6.00 11.24 10.31
C GLY A 203 6.58 9.94 10.88
N MET A 204 7.76 9.52 10.42
CA MET A 204 8.43 8.32 10.93
C MET A 204 8.80 8.45 12.41
N HIS A 205 9.30 9.61 12.86
CA HIS A 205 9.58 9.86 14.27
C HIS A 205 8.33 9.78 15.16
N LYS A 206 7.16 10.23 14.66
CA LYS A 206 5.90 10.06 15.40
C LYS A 206 5.55 8.58 15.59
N LEU A 207 5.71 7.77 14.53
CA LEU A 207 5.48 6.32 14.61
C LEU A 207 6.46 5.63 15.56
N GLU A 208 7.75 5.97 15.50
CA GLU A 208 8.78 5.44 16.40
C GLU A 208 8.50 5.81 17.87
N ARG A 209 8.12 7.06 18.13
CA ARG A 209 7.75 7.52 19.48
C ARG A 209 6.56 6.73 20.02
N MET A 210 5.54 6.50 19.20
CA MET A 210 4.39 5.71 19.61
C MET A 210 4.76 4.25 19.92
N LEU A 211 5.54 3.60 19.05
CA LEU A 211 5.97 2.19 19.24
C LEU A 211 6.79 1.98 20.53
N ASN A 212 7.46 3.03 21.02
CA ASN A 212 8.25 2.99 22.24
C ASN A 212 7.51 3.59 23.47
N SER A 213 6.24 3.99 23.30
CA SER A 213 5.47 4.60 24.40
C SER A 213 4.86 3.54 25.31
N PRO A 214 4.94 3.70 26.65
CA PRO A 214 4.26 2.84 27.61
C PRO A 214 2.76 3.19 27.79
N ASP A 215 2.25 4.16 27.07
CA ASP A 215 0.85 4.58 27.15
C ASP A 215 -0.11 3.43 26.84
N PRO A 216 -1.20 3.22 27.58
CA PRO A 216 -2.13 2.13 27.36
C PRO A 216 -2.71 2.07 25.93
N TYR A 217 -2.96 3.22 25.29
CA TYR A 217 -3.42 3.25 23.91
C TYR A 217 -2.30 2.95 22.92
N ALA A 218 -1.05 3.31 23.21
CA ALA A 218 0.07 2.88 22.41
C ALA A 218 0.21 1.36 22.40
N VAL A 219 0.02 0.72 23.55
CA VAL A 219 0.03 -0.75 23.67
C VAL A 219 -1.12 -1.38 22.89
N ILE A 220 -2.35 -0.85 23.00
CA ILE A 220 -3.53 -1.37 22.28
C ILE A 220 -3.35 -1.25 20.76
N PHE A 221 -2.86 -0.13 20.26
CA PHE A 221 -2.70 0.15 18.83
C PHE A 221 -1.31 -0.23 18.28
N HIS A 222 -0.51 -0.95 19.06
CA HIS A 222 0.86 -1.30 18.71
C HIS A 222 0.97 -2.10 17.38
N ASP A 223 0.07 -3.05 17.15
CA ASP A 223 0.08 -3.88 15.95
C ASP A 223 -0.19 -3.03 14.69
N GLU A 224 -1.19 -2.15 14.75
CA GLU A 224 -1.50 -1.24 13.65
C GLU A 224 -0.34 -0.26 13.39
N ALA A 225 0.25 0.31 14.45
CA ALA A 225 1.41 1.19 14.33
C ALA A 225 2.63 0.47 13.74
N SER A 226 2.87 -0.78 14.14
CA SER A 226 3.95 -1.62 13.60
C SER A 226 3.75 -1.87 12.10
N PHE A 227 2.51 -2.15 11.68
CA PHE A 227 2.19 -2.32 10.27
C PHE A 227 2.53 -1.06 9.46
N TYR A 228 2.03 0.12 9.87
CA TYR A 228 2.34 1.38 9.18
C TYR A 228 3.84 1.66 9.17
N TYR A 229 4.49 1.57 10.33
CA TYR A 229 5.92 1.85 10.45
C TYR A 229 6.77 1.01 9.50
N LEU A 230 6.57 -0.31 9.50
CA LEU A 230 7.38 -1.22 8.69
C LEU A 230 7.08 -1.08 7.20
N TYR A 231 5.81 -0.92 6.84
CA TYR A 231 5.40 -0.71 5.46
C TYR A 231 6.02 0.57 4.89
N LEU A 232 5.93 1.68 5.61
CA LEU A 232 6.49 2.97 5.20
C LEU A 232 8.02 2.94 5.21
N LYS A 233 8.63 2.32 6.21
CA LYS A 233 10.10 2.17 6.29
C LYS A 233 10.65 1.36 5.14
N PHE A 234 9.95 0.30 4.73
CA PHE A 234 10.35 -0.54 3.61
C PHE A 234 10.19 0.18 2.25
N TYR A 235 8.99 0.70 1.97
CA TYR A 235 8.68 1.22 0.65
C TYR A 235 9.12 2.67 0.42
N ILE A 236 9.09 3.51 1.46
CA ILE A 236 9.41 4.93 1.34
C ILE A 236 10.87 5.21 1.70
N GLN A 237 11.33 4.76 2.88
CA GLN A 237 12.72 4.98 3.29
C GLN A 237 13.71 3.99 2.66
N ASN A 238 13.24 2.87 2.09
CA ASN A 238 14.05 1.77 1.54
C ASN A 238 15.04 1.17 2.55
N GLN A 239 14.69 1.17 3.84
CA GLN A 239 15.53 0.64 4.92
C GLN A 239 15.18 -0.83 5.20
N ARG A 240 15.35 -1.68 4.20
CA ARG A 240 14.88 -3.08 4.19
C ARG A 240 15.49 -3.92 5.31
N GLU A 241 16.82 -3.84 5.51
CA GLU A 241 17.51 -4.62 6.53
C GLU A 241 16.96 -4.31 7.93
N GLN A 242 16.76 -3.03 8.27
CA GLN A 242 16.19 -2.64 9.56
C GLN A 242 14.77 -3.17 9.74
N VAL A 243 13.97 -3.21 8.66
CA VAL A 243 12.61 -3.79 8.68
C VAL A 243 12.66 -5.27 9.02
N PHE A 244 13.52 -6.06 8.36
CA PHE A 244 13.62 -7.48 8.65
C PHE A 244 14.28 -7.77 10.01
N GLN A 245 15.20 -6.93 10.50
CA GLN A 245 15.70 -7.01 11.88
C GLN A 245 14.57 -6.80 12.90
N PHE A 246 13.71 -5.81 12.67
CA PHE A 246 12.54 -5.57 13.51
C PHE A 246 11.61 -6.79 13.50
N ILE A 247 11.22 -7.30 12.31
CA ILE A 247 10.35 -8.48 12.17
C ILE A 247 10.93 -9.69 12.93
N ARG A 248 12.21 -9.99 12.76
CA ARG A 248 12.89 -11.10 13.47
C ARG A 248 12.85 -10.94 14.99
N LYS A 249 13.02 -9.70 15.48
CA LYS A 249 13.00 -9.40 16.92
C LYS A 249 11.61 -9.58 17.54
N GLN A 250 10.55 -9.28 16.82
CA GLN A 250 9.18 -9.35 17.33
C GLN A 250 8.64 -10.79 17.43
N ASN A 251 9.19 -11.73 16.67
CA ASN A 251 8.74 -13.13 16.65
C ASN A 251 7.20 -13.29 16.58
N TRP A 252 6.58 -12.56 15.65
CA TRP A 252 5.12 -12.54 15.52
C TRP A 252 4.53 -13.91 15.16
N ASN A 253 3.39 -14.21 15.74
CA ASN A 253 2.59 -15.35 15.35
C ASN A 253 1.85 -15.09 14.04
N THR A 254 2.55 -15.17 12.92
CA THR A 254 1.98 -14.98 11.57
C THR A 254 0.92 -16.00 11.22
N ARG A 255 0.90 -17.17 11.90
CA ARG A 255 -0.14 -18.18 11.69
C ARG A 255 -1.54 -17.66 12.08
N ASN A 256 -1.63 -16.92 13.19
CA ASN A 256 -2.90 -16.47 13.78
C ASN A 256 -3.11 -14.95 13.70
N ASN A 257 -2.21 -14.24 13.03
CA ASN A 257 -2.37 -12.82 12.73
C ASN A 257 -2.14 -12.61 11.22
N HIS A 258 -3.23 -12.63 10.45
CA HIS A 258 -3.18 -12.56 9.01
C HIS A 258 -2.73 -11.19 8.49
N LEU A 259 -2.88 -10.10 9.25
CA LEU A 259 -2.32 -8.80 8.87
C LEU A 259 -0.79 -8.84 8.88
N PHE A 260 -0.18 -9.42 9.92
CA PHE A 260 1.27 -9.60 9.96
C PHE A 260 1.76 -10.68 8.99
N ALA A 261 0.98 -11.74 8.78
CA ALA A 261 1.27 -12.70 7.71
C ALA A 261 1.35 -12.00 6.34
N TYR A 262 0.36 -11.13 6.03
CA TYR A 262 0.36 -10.35 4.81
C TYR A 262 1.58 -9.42 4.73
N LEU A 263 1.88 -8.71 5.81
CA LEU A 263 3.05 -7.83 5.86
C LEU A 263 4.34 -8.60 5.58
N VAL A 264 4.59 -9.68 6.32
CA VAL A 264 5.81 -10.48 6.18
C VAL A 264 5.91 -11.10 4.79
N ALA A 265 4.85 -11.73 4.30
CA ALA A 265 4.84 -12.35 2.98
C ALA A 265 5.05 -11.33 1.85
N ASN A 266 4.35 -10.18 1.91
CA ASN A 266 4.48 -9.11 0.93
C ASN A 266 5.87 -8.49 0.93
N LEU A 267 6.41 -8.16 2.11
CA LEU A 267 7.73 -7.55 2.22
C LEU A 267 8.83 -8.53 1.81
N SER A 268 8.71 -9.82 2.16
CA SER A 268 9.68 -10.86 1.77
C SER A 268 9.71 -11.06 0.25
N LEU A 269 8.54 -11.17 -0.39
CA LEU A 269 8.45 -11.27 -1.84
C LEU A 269 9.13 -10.07 -2.54
N ASN A 270 8.86 -8.85 -2.04
CA ASN A 270 9.48 -7.64 -2.57
C ASN A 270 10.94 -7.43 -2.15
N ASN A 271 11.44 -8.25 -1.22
CA ASN A 271 12.84 -8.31 -0.81
C ASN A 271 13.61 -9.49 -1.41
N GLN A 272 13.06 -10.12 -2.44
CA GLN A 272 13.69 -11.26 -3.08
C GLN A 272 13.86 -12.48 -2.13
N ASP A 273 12.83 -12.77 -1.33
CA ASP A 273 12.79 -13.93 -0.44
C ASP A 273 11.44 -14.66 -0.60
N ALA A 274 11.27 -15.26 -1.78
CA ALA A 274 10.06 -16.00 -2.13
C ALA A 274 9.82 -17.20 -1.21
N SER A 275 10.88 -17.79 -0.65
CA SER A 275 10.78 -18.95 0.24
C SER A 275 10.05 -18.61 1.54
N VAL A 276 10.33 -17.47 2.14
CA VAL A 276 9.62 -16.99 3.33
C VAL A 276 8.15 -16.73 3.03
N THR A 277 7.85 -16.16 1.86
CA THR A 277 6.46 -15.93 1.40
C THR A 277 5.69 -17.23 1.34
N GLU A 278 6.23 -18.27 0.67
CA GLU A 278 5.62 -19.60 0.62
C GLU A 278 5.43 -20.20 2.02
N GLN A 279 6.44 -20.12 2.87
CA GLN A 279 6.38 -20.63 4.23
C GLN A 279 5.26 -19.97 5.03
N VAL A 280 5.18 -18.65 5.03
CA VAL A 280 4.16 -17.91 5.79
C VAL A 280 2.76 -18.29 5.32
N ILE A 281 2.50 -18.28 4.01
CA ILE A 281 1.18 -18.56 3.46
C ILE A 281 0.76 -20.02 3.70
N SER A 282 1.70 -20.97 3.57
CA SER A 282 1.43 -22.41 3.80
C SER A 282 1.05 -22.73 5.27
N HIS A 283 1.41 -21.87 6.22
CA HIS A 283 1.15 -22.08 7.64
C HIS A 283 -0.02 -21.26 8.19
N LEU A 284 -0.75 -20.54 7.35
CA LEU A 284 -1.90 -19.74 7.77
C LEU A 284 -2.97 -20.59 8.46
N ASN A 285 -3.57 -20.06 9.51
CA ASN A 285 -4.74 -20.65 10.14
C ASN A 285 -5.95 -20.47 9.21
N GLN A 286 -6.63 -21.59 8.92
CA GLN A 286 -7.78 -21.65 8.01
C GLN A 286 -9.14 -21.51 8.74
N ASP A 287 -9.17 -20.97 9.96
CA ASP A 287 -10.41 -20.70 10.68
C ASP A 287 -11.32 -19.77 9.85
N PRO A 288 -12.62 -20.11 9.66
CA PRO A 288 -13.55 -19.30 8.85
C PRO A 288 -13.88 -17.93 9.46
N GLY A 289 -13.39 -17.63 10.65
CA GLY A 289 -13.44 -16.29 11.24
C GLY A 289 -12.56 -15.26 10.52
N TYR A 290 -11.50 -15.72 9.83
CA TYR A 290 -10.62 -14.84 9.08
C TYR A 290 -11.25 -14.35 7.77
N LEU A 291 -10.81 -13.16 7.33
CA LEU A 291 -11.13 -12.63 6.01
C LEU A 291 -10.56 -13.56 4.93
N GLU A 292 -11.38 -13.99 4.01
CA GLU A 292 -10.90 -14.65 2.79
C GLU A 292 -10.25 -13.62 1.89
N MET A 293 -8.96 -13.83 1.58
CA MET A 293 -8.15 -12.87 0.83
C MET A 293 -7.57 -13.53 -0.42
N PRO A 294 -8.05 -13.19 -1.62
CA PRO A 294 -7.49 -13.72 -2.88
C PRO A 294 -6.00 -13.45 -3.05
N VAL A 295 -5.47 -12.41 -2.40
CA VAL A 295 -4.05 -12.03 -2.45
C VAL A 295 -3.11 -13.15 -2.00
N TRP A 296 -3.57 -14.10 -1.18
CA TRP A 296 -2.76 -15.27 -0.80
C TRP A 296 -2.41 -16.14 -2.01
N ASP A 297 -3.39 -16.36 -2.88
CA ASP A 297 -3.19 -17.10 -4.13
C ASP A 297 -2.25 -16.33 -5.07
N MET A 298 -2.38 -15.01 -5.18
CA MET A 298 -1.48 -14.18 -5.97
C MET A 298 -0.02 -14.27 -5.47
N GLN A 299 0.21 -14.05 -4.17
CA GLN A 299 1.56 -14.08 -3.60
C GLN A 299 2.20 -15.47 -3.66
N MET A 300 1.42 -16.52 -3.40
CA MET A 300 1.90 -17.91 -3.56
C MET A 300 2.25 -18.21 -5.02
N GLY A 301 1.40 -17.78 -5.96
CA GLY A 301 1.67 -17.91 -7.39
C GLY A 301 2.96 -17.18 -7.81
N TYR A 302 3.20 -15.99 -7.29
CA TYR A 302 4.42 -15.23 -7.56
C TYR A 302 5.66 -15.93 -7.00
N ALA A 303 5.62 -16.34 -5.72
CA ALA A 303 6.73 -17.02 -5.08
C ALA A 303 7.12 -18.31 -5.83
N LYS A 304 6.12 -19.08 -6.30
CA LYS A 304 6.36 -20.27 -7.12
C LYS A 304 6.86 -19.93 -8.53
N ALA A 305 6.34 -18.91 -9.18
CA ALA A 305 6.80 -18.46 -10.50
C ALA A 305 8.27 -18.02 -10.44
N ASP A 306 8.68 -17.36 -9.36
CA ASP A 306 10.04 -16.89 -9.17
C ASP A 306 11.07 -18.03 -9.00
N ARG A 307 10.62 -19.23 -8.65
CA ARG A 307 11.46 -20.45 -8.71
C ARG A 307 11.22 -21.32 -9.95
N LEU A 308 10.50 -20.81 -10.93
CA LEU A 308 10.14 -21.50 -12.19
C LEU A 308 9.26 -22.74 -11.99
N ASP A 309 8.47 -22.79 -10.92
CA ASP A 309 7.54 -23.88 -10.63
C ASP A 309 6.24 -23.69 -11.43
N PRO A 310 5.89 -24.61 -12.35
CA PRO A 310 4.66 -24.47 -13.15
C PRO A 310 3.37 -24.54 -12.32
N GLU A 311 3.40 -25.05 -11.08
CA GLU A 311 2.25 -25.02 -10.17
C GLU A 311 1.81 -23.59 -9.85
N SER A 312 2.69 -22.59 -10.04
CA SER A 312 2.38 -21.16 -9.91
C SER A 312 1.12 -20.75 -10.68
N ILE A 313 0.88 -21.36 -11.85
CA ILE A 313 -0.29 -21.08 -12.70
C ILE A 313 -1.60 -21.41 -11.96
N VAL A 314 -1.64 -22.52 -11.22
CA VAL A 314 -2.84 -22.97 -10.49
C VAL A 314 -3.25 -21.90 -9.46
N TYR A 315 -2.29 -21.34 -8.74
CA TYR A 315 -2.55 -20.28 -7.75
C TYR A 315 -2.95 -18.97 -8.42
N MET A 316 -2.26 -18.56 -9.47
CA MET A 316 -2.57 -17.34 -10.20
C MET A 316 -3.94 -17.39 -10.90
N ASP A 317 -4.31 -18.53 -11.48
CA ASP A 317 -5.65 -18.71 -12.06
C ASP A 317 -6.74 -18.67 -10.98
N ARG A 318 -6.50 -19.28 -9.81
CA ARG A 318 -7.44 -19.21 -8.68
C ARG A 318 -7.60 -17.78 -8.17
N TYR A 319 -6.51 -16.99 -8.11
CA TYR A 319 -6.61 -15.56 -7.85
C TYR A 319 -7.52 -14.85 -8.85
N LEU A 320 -7.28 -15.04 -10.15
CA LEU A 320 -8.07 -14.41 -11.21
C LEU A 320 -9.55 -14.84 -11.24
N GLN A 321 -9.87 -16.02 -10.70
CA GLN A 321 -11.26 -16.51 -10.57
C GLN A 321 -11.98 -15.87 -9.36
N LYS A 322 -11.28 -15.67 -8.24
CA LYS A 322 -11.86 -15.20 -6.99
C LYS A 322 -11.83 -13.68 -6.85
N PHE A 323 -10.81 -13.05 -7.39
CA PHE A 323 -10.60 -11.62 -7.25
C PHE A 323 -11.49 -10.84 -8.21
N LYS A 324 -12.28 -9.91 -7.67
CA LYS A 324 -13.22 -9.10 -8.44
C LYS A 324 -12.69 -7.71 -8.78
N GLY A 325 -11.53 -7.35 -8.24
CA GLY A 325 -10.86 -6.06 -8.44
C GLY A 325 -10.05 -6.00 -9.74
N ASN A 326 -9.27 -4.95 -9.86
CA ASN A 326 -8.51 -4.66 -11.08
C ASN A 326 -6.99 -4.53 -10.88
N PHE A 327 -6.51 -4.42 -9.62
CA PHE A 327 -5.08 -4.26 -9.34
C PHE A 327 -4.33 -5.58 -9.52
N TYR A 328 -3.15 -5.51 -10.14
CA TYR A 328 -2.27 -6.65 -10.43
C TYR A 328 -2.83 -7.72 -11.36
N VAL A 329 -4.01 -7.51 -11.97
CA VAL A 329 -4.62 -8.48 -12.88
C VAL A 329 -3.77 -8.68 -14.14
N LYS A 330 -3.26 -7.58 -14.73
CA LYS A 330 -2.39 -7.65 -15.89
C LYS A 330 -1.02 -8.26 -15.56
N ASP A 331 -0.45 -7.92 -14.39
CA ASP A 331 0.83 -8.47 -13.93
C ASP A 331 0.74 -9.98 -13.67
N VAL A 332 -0.35 -10.44 -13.04
CA VAL A 332 -0.62 -11.88 -12.87
C VAL A 332 -0.71 -12.60 -14.21
N LEU A 333 -1.47 -12.05 -15.15
CA LEU A 333 -1.60 -12.62 -16.51
C LEU A 333 -0.26 -12.63 -17.25
N GLN A 334 0.59 -11.63 -17.07
CA GLN A 334 1.94 -11.59 -17.63
C GLN A 334 2.78 -12.73 -17.05
N LYS A 335 2.77 -12.96 -15.74
CA LYS A 335 3.52 -14.06 -15.12
C LYS A 335 3.02 -15.42 -15.61
N ILE A 336 1.70 -15.62 -15.73
CA ILE A 336 1.13 -16.84 -16.34
C ILE A 336 1.65 -17.03 -17.77
N SER A 337 1.63 -15.95 -18.58
CA SER A 337 2.12 -16.01 -19.95
C SER A 337 3.61 -16.39 -20.02
N TRP A 338 4.44 -15.87 -19.12
CA TRP A 338 5.86 -16.18 -19.04
C TRP A 338 6.12 -17.64 -18.64
N ILE A 339 5.38 -18.18 -17.67
CA ILE A 339 5.56 -19.58 -17.25
C ILE A 339 5.17 -20.53 -18.38
N TYR A 340 4.06 -20.28 -19.09
CA TYR A 340 3.71 -21.05 -20.30
C TYR A 340 4.77 -20.92 -21.41
N TYR A 341 5.27 -19.71 -21.66
CA TYR A 341 6.31 -19.46 -22.64
C TYR A 341 7.60 -20.22 -22.31
N LEU A 342 8.06 -20.18 -21.06
CA LEU A 342 9.23 -20.92 -20.60
C LEU A 342 9.02 -22.43 -20.57
N GLY A 343 7.77 -22.89 -20.42
CA GLY A 343 7.34 -24.30 -20.50
C GLY A 343 7.19 -24.82 -21.93
N ASN A 344 7.47 -23.98 -22.94
CA ASN A 344 7.28 -24.33 -24.37
C ASN A 344 5.82 -24.66 -24.74
N GLU A 345 4.87 -23.89 -24.16
CA GLU A 345 3.43 -23.95 -24.44
C GLU A 345 2.96 -22.65 -25.12
N PRO A 346 3.37 -22.39 -26.38
CA PRO A 346 3.21 -21.10 -27.05
C PRO A 346 1.75 -20.66 -27.20
N GLU A 347 0.84 -21.59 -27.46
CA GLU A 347 -0.59 -21.28 -27.62
C GLU A 347 -1.20 -20.77 -26.31
N LYS A 348 -0.88 -21.40 -25.17
CA LYS A 348 -1.35 -20.97 -23.86
C LYS A 348 -0.67 -19.66 -23.43
N ALA A 349 0.61 -19.49 -23.74
CA ALA A 349 1.34 -18.26 -23.48
C ALA A 349 0.70 -17.07 -24.22
N GLU A 350 0.38 -17.24 -25.50
CA GLU A 350 -0.25 -16.19 -26.31
C GLU A 350 -1.69 -15.92 -25.86
N ALA A 351 -2.46 -16.94 -25.50
CA ALA A 351 -3.80 -16.76 -24.95
C ALA A 351 -3.78 -15.96 -23.64
N ALA A 352 -2.86 -16.25 -22.72
CA ALA A 352 -2.68 -15.49 -21.50
C ALA A 352 -2.26 -14.04 -21.78
N ARG A 353 -1.34 -13.84 -22.73
CA ARG A 353 -0.89 -12.50 -23.14
C ARG A 353 -2.02 -11.67 -23.76
N ALA A 354 -2.86 -12.26 -24.60
CA ALA A 354 -4.00 -11.59 -25.19
C ALA A 354 -5.00 -11.08 -24.12
N ARG A 355 -5.17 -11.82 -23.02
CA ARG A 355 -6.02 -11.38 -21.90
C ARG A 355 -5.48 -10.13 -21.23
N ILE A 356 -4.17 -9.86 -21.21
CA ILE A 356 -3.58 -8.65 -20.62
C ILE A 356 -4.16 -7.38 -21.29
N LEU A 357 -4.45 -7.42 -22.59
CA LEU A 357 -4.93 -6.26 -23.34
C LEU A 357 -6.32 -5.81 -22.87
N VAL A 358 -7.15 -6.73 -22.39
CA VAL A 358 -8.59 -6.50 -22.11
C VAL A 358 -8.99 -6.65 -20.64
N SER A 359 -8.11 -7.15 -19.75
CA SER A 359 -8.45 -7.41 -18.35
C SER A 359 -7.70 -6.47 -17.41
N GLY A 360 -8.30 -6.12 -16.26
CA GLY A 360 -7.67 -5.28 -15.26
C GLY A 360 -7.47 -3.82 -15.68
N ASN A 361 -6.78 -3.04 -14.83
CA ASN A 361 -6.47 -1.64 -15.08
C ASN A 361 -4.95 -1.39 -15.18
N THR A 362 -4.53 -0.14 -15.20
CA THR A 362 -3.12 0.29 -15.25
C THR A 362 -2.78 1.23 -14.09
N GLU A 363 -3.37 1.01 -12.92
CA GLU A 363 -3.06 1.86 -11.76
C GLU A 363 -1.70 1.53 -11.15
N THR A 364 -1.28 0.27 -11.19
CA THR A 364 0.06 -0.12 -10.72
C THR A 364 1.10 -0.01 -11.83
N ASP A 365 2.35 0.23 -11.45
CA ASP A 365 3.45 0.22 -12.42
C ASP A 365 3.69 -1.18 -13.01
N ALA A 366 3.38 -2.24 -12.26
CA ALA A 366 3.45 -3.62 -12.72
C ALA A 366 2.43 -3.87 -13.84
N ASP A 367 1.16 -3.47 -13.65
CA ASP A 367 0.12 -3.60 -14.68
C ASP A 367 0.42 -2.76 -15.93
N LYS A 368 0.98 -1.52 -15.76
CA LYS A 368 1.44 -0.71 -16.89
C LYS A 368 2.51 -1.40 -17.73
N GLN A 369 3.47 -2.05 -17.07
CA GLN A 369 4.54 -2.74 -17.77
C GLN A 369 4.04 -4.03 -18.42
N ALA A 370 3.14 -4.76 -17.78
CA ALA A 370 2.51 -5.92 -18.35
C ALA A 370 1.76 -5.56 -19.65
N LEU A 371 0.96 -4.48 -19.62
CA LEU A 371 0.27 -3.98 -20.80
C LEU A 371 1.25 -3.58 -21.91
N LYS A 372 2.27 -2.78 -21.57
CA LYS A 372 3.29 -2.33 -22.53
C LYS A 372 4.03 -3.49 -23.22
N GLU A 373 4.38 -4.52 -22.44
CA GLU A 373 5.02 -5.72 -23.01
C GLU A 373 4.06 -6.48 -23.93
N ALA A 374 2.80 -6.67 -23.51
CA ALA A 374 1.79 -7.34 -24.33
C ALA A 374 1.53 -6.59 -25.65
N GLU A 375 1.40 -5.25 -25.61
CA GLU A 375 1.22 -4.40 -26.80
C GLU A 375 2.41 -4.43 -27.75
N SER A 376 3.63 -4.62 -27.22
CA SER A 376 4.85 -4.68 -28.04
C SER A 376 4.89 -5.90 -28.97
N GLY A 377 4.13 -6.94 -28.69
CA GLY A 377 4.15 -8.22 -29.40
C GLY A 377 5.46 -9.02 -29.23
N ARG A 378 6.44 -8.48 -28.49
CA ARG A 378 7.75 -9.13 -28.31
C ARG A 378 7.76 -9.99 -27.06
N TRP A 379 8.28 -11.20 -27.17
CA TRP A 379 8.60 -12.03 -26.01
C TRP A 379 9.98 -11.65 -25.44
N PRO A 380 10.14 -11.66 -24.11
CA PRO A 380 11.44 -11.48 -23.49
C PRO A 380 12.38 -12.62 -23.88
N ASN A 381 13.69 -12.36 -23.83
CA ASN A 381 14.67 -13.42 -24.05
C ASN A 381 14.50 -14.52 -22.97
N PRO A 382 14.30 -15.80 -23.35
CA PRO A 382 13.96 -16.85 -22.39
C PRO A 382 15.05 -17.10 -21.34
N VAL A 383 16.33 -16.90 -21.69
CA VAL A 383 17.45 -17.05 -20.74
C VAL A 383 17.42 -15.92 -19.72
N LEU A 384 17.22 -14.68 -20.18
CA LEU A 384 17.14 -13.50 -19.30
C LEU A 384 15.89 -13.54 -18.44
N LEU A 385 14.76 -14.03 -18.97
CA LEU A 385 13.51 -14.18 -18.21
C LEU A 385 13.66 -15.23 -17.10
N LYS A 386 14.29 -16.38 -17.36
CA LYS A 386 14.59 -17.38 -16.33
C LYS A 386 15.49 -16.79 -15.23
N ALA A 387 16.57 -16.12 -15.63
CA ALA A 387 17.46 -15.48 -14.66
C ALA A 387 16.75 -14.38 -13.86
N ARG A 388 15.83 -13.63 -14.49
CA ARG A 388 15.00 -12.60 -13.82
C ARG A 388 14.13 -13.22 -12.74
N LEU A 389 13.33 -14.22 -13.05
CA LEU A 389 12.42 -14.82 -12.08
C LEU A 389 13.19 -15.41 -10.90
N LEU A 390 14.26 -16.18 -11.16
CA LEU A 390 15.11 -16.73 -10.10
C LEU A 390 15.76 -15.64 -9.23
N ASP A 391 16.25 -14.54 -9.82
CA ASP A 391 16.83 -13.41 -9.10
C ASP A 391 15.75 -12.68 -8.28
N ASP A 392 14.56 -12.46 -8.84
CA ASP A 392 13.45 -11.82 -8.15
C ASP A 392 12.94 -12.66 -6.96
N GLY A 393 13.08 -14.00 -7.02
CA GLY A 393 12.76 -14.92 -5.91
C GLY A 393 13.86 -15.13 -4.87
N GLY A 394 15.09 -14.60 -5.10
CA GLY A 394 16.25 -14.81 -4.22
C GLY A 394 17.06 -16.08 -4.50
N TYR A 395 16.77 -16.77 -5.58
CA TYR A 395 17.50 -17.98 -6.01
C TYR A 395 18.77 -17.63 -6.81
N TYR A 396 19.64 -16.78 -6.21
CA TYR A 396 20.76 -16.14 -6.89
C TYR A 396 21.79 -17.11 -7.49
N SER A 397 22.09 -18.21 -6.80
CA SER A 397 23.02 -19.23 -7.33
C SER A 397 22.46 -19.91 -8.58
N GLN A 398 21.15 -20.20 -8.61
CA GLN A 398 20.47 -20.76 -9.76
C GLN A 398 20.38 -19.75 -10.89
N ALA A 399 20.07 -18.48 -10.58
CA ALA A 399 20.08 -17.38 -11.54
C ALA A 399 21.46 -17.21 -12.19
N LEU A 400 22.54 -17.28 -11.40
CA LEU A 400 23.90 -17.24 -11.92
C LEU A 400 24.20 -18.44 -12.81
N GLN A 401 23.75 -19.65 -12.44
CA GLN A 401 23.93 -20.86 -13.24
C GLN A 401 23.27 -20.75 -14.61
N VAL A 402 22.06 -20.16 -14.70
CA VAL A 402 21.36 -19.90 -15.99
C VAL A 402 22.19 -18.99 -16.90
N LEU A 403 23.00 -18.09 -16.35
CA LEU A 403 23.84 -17.16 -17.10
C LEU A 403 25.29 -17.59 -17.24
N SER A 404 25.70 -18.73 -16.66
CA SER A 404 27.11 -19.13 -16.53
C SER A 404 27.85 -19.33 -17.86
N ASP A 405 27.17 -19.80 -18.89
CA ASP A 405 27.67 -20.00 -20.25
C ASP A 405 27.42 -18.81 -21.18
N LYS A 406 26.81 -17.75 -20.68
CA LYS A 406 26.47 -16.55 -21.46
C LYS A 406 27.46 -15.43 -21.21
N LYS A 407 27.76 -14.70 -22.27
CA LYS A 407 28.55 -13.48 -22.25
C LYS A 407 27.73 -12.35 -22.88
N PHE A 408 28.16 -11.13 -22.66
CA PHE A 408 27.55 -9.95 -23.31
C PHE A 408 27.37 -10.18 -24.83
N SER A 409 28.36 -10.70 -25.52
CA SER A 409 28.34 -11.01 -26.95
C SER A 409 27.39 -12.16 -27.33
N SER A 410 26.85 -12.90 -26.39
CA SER A 410 25.84 -13.95 -26.67
C SER A 410 24.49 -13.35 -27.07
N PHE A 411 24.25 -12.09 -26.77
CA PHE A 411 23.03 -11.36 -27.06
C PHE A 411 23.23 -10.42 -28.23
N LYS A 412 22.41 -10.56 -29.29
CA LYS A 412 22.51 -9.76 -30.51
C LYS A 412 21.81 -8.39 -30.38
N ASP A 413 20.72 -8.36 -29.61
CA ASP A 413 19.91 -7.17 -29.41
C ASP A 413 20.49 -6.33 -28.25
N VAL A 414 20.62 -5.02 -28.47
CA VAL A 414 21.14 -4.09 -27.47
C VAL A 414 20.27 -4.04 -26.21
N GLN A 415 18.96 -4.27 -26.33
CA GLN A 415 18.05 -4.35 -25.19
C GLN A 415 18.40 -5.58 -24.35
N ASP A 416 18.63 -6.75 -24.96
CA ASP A 416 19.02 -7.95 -24.25
C ASP A 416 20.42 -7.81 -23.62
N GLN A 417 21.36 -7.14 -24.30
CA GLN A 417 22.70 -6.83 -23.77
C GLN A 417 22.60 -5.92 -22.52
N LEU A 418 21.75 -4.91 -22.58
CA LEU A 418 21.50 -4.00 -21.47
C LEU A 418 20.84 -4.76 -20.30
N GLU A 419 19.82 -5.57 -20.58
CA GLU A 419 19.18 -6.39 -19.54
C GLU A 419 20.17 -7.39 -18.92
N TYR A 420 20.96 -8.09 -19.74
CA TYR A 420 21.98 -9.01 -19.25
C TYR A 420 22.95 -8.31 -18.29
N SER A 421 23.50 -7.16 -18.70
CA SER A 421 24.46 -6.41 -17.88
C SER A 421 23.84 -6.00 -16.53
N TYR A 422 22.59 -5.59 -16.54
CA TYR A 422 21.88 -5.24 -15.32
C TYR A 422 21.60 -6.49 -14.44
N ARG A 423 21.09 -7.58 -15.04
CA ARG A 423 20.73 -8.81 -14.30
C ARG A 423 21.94 -9.47 -13.65
N ILE A 424 23.01 -9.64 -14.41
CA ILE A 424 24.25 -10.24 -13.88
C ILE A 424 24.85 -9.38 -12.76
N GLY A 425 24.74 -8.04 -12.89
CA GLY A 425 25.14 -7.10 -11.84
C GLY A 425 24.34 -7.31 -10.56
N ARG A 426 23.02 -7.44 -10.64
CA ARG A 426 22.16 -7.72 -9.47
C ARG A 426 22.51 -9.04 -8.80
N ILE A 427 22.69 -10.09 -9.60
CA ILE A 427 23.03 -11.44 -9.08
C ILE A 427 24.38 -11.41 -8.37
N TYR A 428 25.40 -10.75 -8.94
CA TYR A 428 26.70 -10.59 -8.29
C TYR A 428 26.61 -9.78 -7.00
N ASP A 429 25.81 -8.72 -7.01
CA ASP A 429 25.59 -7.88 -5.83
C ASP A 429 24.96 -8.68 -4.68
N ALA A 430 23.90 -9.45 -4.98
CA ALA A 430 23.23 -10.32 -4.02
C ALA A 430 24.13 -11.44 -3.48
N LEU A 431 25.05 -11.95 -4.31
CA LEU A 431 26.08 -12.95 -3.93
C LEU A 431 27.31 -12.30 -3.24
N ASN A 432 27.26 -11.02 -2.89
CA ASN A 432 28.34 -10.23 -2.31
C ASN A 432 29.63 -10.17 -3.15
N ARG A 433 29.50 -10.37 -4.46
CA ARG A 433 30.59 -10.23 -5.45
C ARG A 433 30.64 -8.80 -5.97
N LYS A 434 30.94 -7.86 -5.07
CA LYS A 434 30.75 -6.40 -5.30
C LYS A 434 31.58 -5.84 -6.46
N GLN A 435 32.77 -6.38 -6.77
CA GLN A 435 33.59 -5.88 -7.87
C GLN A 435 32.97 -6.23 -9.23
N GLU A 436 32.52 -7.48 -9.39
CA GLU A 436 31.84 -7.91 -10.59
C GLU A 436 30.49 -7.21 -10.78
N ALA A 437 29.76 -6.97 -9.68
CA ALA A 437 28.52 -6.20 -9.69
C ALA A 437 28.74 -4.77 -10.22
N ILE A 438 29.77 -4.08 -9.69
CA ILE A 438 30.13 -2.71 -10.12
C ILE A 438 30.44 -2.68 -11.62
N ALA A 439 31.27 -3.60 -12.11
CA ALA A 439 31.64 -3.65 -13.53
C ALA A 439 30.41 -3.86 -14.43
N ALA A 440 29.52 -4.78 -14.04
CA ALA A 440 28.28 -5.07 -14.77
C ALA A 440 27.30 -3.88 -14.75
N TYR A 441 27.13 -3.20 -13.61
CA TYR A 441 26.29 -2.02 -13.50
C TYR A 441 26.85 -0.82 -14.31
N GLN A 442 28.17 -0.66 -14.37
CA GLN A 442 28.81 0.38 -15.20
C GLN A 442 28.49 0.17 -16.68
N GLU A 443 28.56 -1.07 -17.16
CA GLU A 443 28.18 -1.38 -18.54
C GLU A 443 26.67 -1.16 -18.78
N ALA A 444 25.80 -1.56 -17.85
CA ALA A 444 24.37 -1.29 -17.94
C ALA A 444 24.06 0.22 -17.98
N MET A 445 24.75 1.03 -17.16
CA MET A 445 24.57 2.49 -17.19
C MET A 445 25.01 3.10 -18.52
N LYS A 446 26.12 2.63 -19.10
CA LYS A 446 26.63 3.10 -20.38
C LYS A 446 25.67 2.79 -21.52
N LEU A 447 25.16 1.56 -21.58
CA LEU A 447 24.21 1.14 -22.61
C LEU A 447 22.84 1.82 -22.46
N GLY A 448 22.41 2.06 -21.22
CA GLY A 448 21.09 2.57 -20.87
C GLY A 448 20.98 4.10 -20.79
N GLU A 449 22.05 4.86 -21.06
CA GLU A 449 22.10 6.32 -20.82
C GLU A 449 20.98 7.12 -21.50
N ASN A 450 20.64 6.75 -22.76
CA ASN A 450 19.61 7.43 -23.56
C ASN A 450 18.50 6.47 -23.99
N ARG A 451 18.21 5.45 -23.20
CA ARG A 451 17.22 4.43 -23.53
C ARG A 451 15.97 4.53 -22.66
N LYS A 452 14.86 4.00 -23.18
CA LYS A 452 13.58 3.97 -22.45
C LYS A 452 13.55 2.86 -21.37
N GLU A 453 14.36 1.83 -21.53
CA GLU A 453 14.45 0.75 -20.57
C GLU A 453 15.06 1.24 -19.25
N TYR A 454 14.45 0.87 -18.15
CA TYR A 454 14.83 1.34 -16.80
C TYR A 454 16.17 0.78 -16.28
N TYR A 455 16.76 -0.19 -16.95
CA TYR A 455 17.90 -0.95 -16.44
C TYR A 455 19.13 -0.07 -16.17
N GLY A 456 19.41 0.90 -17.03
CA GLY A 456 20.53 1.83 -16.82
C GLY A 456 20.35 2.72 -15.60
N ALA A 457 19.16 3.30 -15.42
CA ALA A 457 18.84 4.13 -14.26
C ALA A 457 18.84 3.31 -12.96
N ARG A 458 18.31 2.08 -13.03
CA ARG A 458 18.31 1.18 -11.88
C ARG A 458 19.72 0.68 -11.52
N ALA A 459 20.60 0.47 -12.50
CA ALA A 459 22.02 0.18 -12.28
C ALA A 459 22.71 1.34 -11.54
N ALA A 460 22.45 2.59 -11.96
CA ALA A 460 22.96 3.78 -11.26
C ALA A 460 22.45 3.83 -9.81
N LEU A 461 21.19 3.53 -9.56
CA LEU A 461 20.62 3.46 -8.21
C LEU A 461 21.33 2.42 -7.33
N GLN A 462 21.56 1.22 -7.86
CA GLN A 462 22.28 0.16 -7.14
C GLN A 462 23.74 0.53 -6.84
N MET A 463 24.39 1.20 -7.78
CA MET A 463 25.73 1.77 -7.53
C MET A 463 25.70 2.77 -6.37
N GLY A 464 24.69 3.63 -6.30
CA GLY A 464 24.47 4.53 -5.17
C GLY A 464 24.39 3.78 -3.84
N TYR A 465 23.61 2.71 -3.76
CA TYR A 465 23.49 1.88 -2.55
C TYR A 465 24.78 1.16 -2.20
N ILE A 466 25.51 0.60 -3.16
CA ILE A 466 26.80 -0.07 -2.90
C ILE A 466 27.80 0.91 -2.25
N TYR A 467 27.88 2.15 -2.71
CA TYR A 467 28.76 3.15 -2.14
C TYR A 467 28.26 3.69 -0.79
N GLU A 468 26.95 3.84 -0.63
CA GLU A 468 26.33 4.19 0.66
C GLU A 468 26.66 3.13 1.74
N ASP A 469 26.50 1.85 1.44
CA ASP A 469 26.80 0.73 2.34
C ASP A 469 28.29 0.66 2.72
N ARG A 470 29.18 1.17 1.85
CA ARG A 470 30.62 1.31 2.12
C ARG A 470 30.98 2.55 2.93
N GLY A 471 30.00 3.40 3.26
CA GLY A 471 30.24 4.69 3.90
C GLY A 471 30.79 5.77 2.96
N ASP A 472 30.94 5.48 1.67
CA ASP A 472 31.44 6.44 0.66
C ASP A 472 30.29 7.34 0.15
N LYS A 473 29.82 8.23 1.04
CA LYS A 473 28.75 9.16 0.77
C LYS A 473 28.99 10.01 -0.49
N LYS A 474 30.26 10.36 -0.77
CA LYS A 474 30.62 11.18 -1.94
C LYS A 474 30.28 10.46 -3.25
N ASN A 475 30.71 9.23 -3.41
CA ASN A 475 30.39 8.44 -4.61
C ASN A 475 28.91 8.05 -4.65
N ALA A 476 28.29 7.71 -3.52
CA ALA A 476 26.86 7.44 -3.43
C ALA A 476 26.03 8.60 -4.01
N LEU A 477 26.32 9.83 -3.59
CA LEU A 477 25.66 11.05 -4.10
C LEU A 477 25.83 11.23 -5.62
N ILE A 478 27.00 10.91 -6.19
CA ILE A 478 27.24 10.98 -7.64
C ILE A 478 26.24 10.06 -8.38
N TYR A 479 26.10 8.82 -7.92
CA TYR A 479 25.23 7.85 -8.58
C TYR A 479 23.74 8.12 -8.35
N PHE A 480 23.33 8.54 -7.16
CA PHE A 480 21.93 8.96 -6.94
C PHE A 480 21.56 10.18 -7.79
N LYS A 481 22.44 11.17 -7.91
CA LYS A 481 22.23 12.32 -8.83
C LYS A 481 22.19 11.88 -10.30
N LYS A 482 22.97 10.86 -10.69
CA LYS A 482 22.93 10.30 -12.05
C LYS A 482 21.57 9.70 -12.37
N VAL A 483 20.90 9.01 -11.41
CA VAL A 483 19.52 8.52 -11.58
C VAL A 483 18.58 9.67 -11.94
N LEU A 484 18.64 10.77 -11.17
CA LEU A 484 17.78 11.95 -11.41
C LEU A 484 18.03 12.61 -12.77
N ALA A 485 19.28 12.55 -13.25
CA ALA A 485 19.69 13.13 -14.53
C ALA A 485 19.24 12.31 -15.74
N MET A 486 19.06 10.99 -15.58
CA MET A 486 18.57 10.11 -16.66
C MET A 486 17.09 10.40 -16.92
N LYS A 487 16.77 10.77 -18.17
CA LYS A 487 15.41 11.19 -18.54
C LYS A 487 14.74 10.11 -19.40
N SER A 488 13.40 10.11 -19.38
CA SER A 488 12.59 9.35 -20.36
C SER A 488 12.71 7.81 -20.28
N HIS A 489 12.99 7.28 -19.10
CA HIS A 489 12.97 5.82 -18.87
C HIS A 489 11.74 5.38 -18.07
N ASP A 490 11.42 4.08 -18.18
CA ASP A 490 10.35 3.44 -17.42
C ASP A 490 10.63 3.53 -15.91
N TYR A 491 9.58 3.56 -15.09
CA TYR A 491 9.65 3.68 -13.62
C TYR A 491 10.35 4.94 -13.09
N LYS A 492 10.46 6.00 -13.93
CA LYS A 492 11.23 7.20 -13.55
C LYS A 492 10.83 7.76 -12.20
N ASN A 493 9.53 7.96 -11.95
CA ASN A 493 9.06 8.54 -10.68
C ASN A 493 9.48 7.70 -9.47
N ALA A 494 9.35 6.38 -9.55
CA ALA A 494 9.72 5.47 -8.47
C ALA A 494 11.24 5.44 -8.23
N LEU A 495 12.05 5.46 -9.30
CA LEU A 495 13.50 5.49 -9.18
C LEU A 495 14.01 6.85 -8.67
N ASP A 496 13.41 7.95 -9.13
CA ASP A 496 13.73 9.29 -8.64
C ASP A 496 13.44 9.44 -7.14
N GLN A 497 12.31 8.91 -6.64
CA GLN A 497 12.00 8.92 -5.20
C GLN A 497 13.05 8.17 -4.38
N LYS A 498 13.46 6.99 -4.83
CA LYS A 498 14.50 6.19 -4.18
C LYS A 498 15.86 6.90 -4.19
N ALA A 499 16.21 7.55 -5.30
CA ALA A 499 17.45 8.32 -5.42
C ALA A 499 17.43 9.55 -4.50
N LYS A 500 16.31 10.26 -4.38
CA LYS A 500 16.16 11.39 -3.45
C LYS A 500 16.31 10.95 -2.00
N ALA A 501 15.68 9.85 -1.59
CA ALA A 501 15.86 9.28 -0.25
C ALA A 501 17.33 8.90 0.01
N GLY A 502 18.04 8.36 -0.98
CA GLY A 502 19.48 8.09 -0.89
C GLY A 502 20.33 9.35 -0.74
N ILE A 503 19.99 10.42 -1.47
CA ILE A 503 20.65 11.73 -1.36
C ILE A 503 20.46 12.30 0.05
N GLU A 504 19.24 12.29 0.57
CA GLU A 504 18.88 12.77 1.91
C GLU A 504 19.72 12.06 2.98
N ARG A 505 19.73 10.73 3.02
CA ARG A 505 20.56 9.96 3.96
C ARG A 505 22.06 10.24 3.86
N CYS A 506 22.54 10.55 2.65
CA CYS A 506 23.96 10.89 2.46
C CYS A 506 24.31 12.33 2.85
N THR A 507 23.34 13.25 2.91
CA THR A 507 23.55 14.67 3.22
C THR A 507 23.28 15.04 4.67
N GLU A 508 22.38 14.32 5.36
CA GLU A 508 21.96 14.61 6.74
C GLU A 508 22.87 13.96 7.81
N GLY A 509 23.86 13.24 7.45
CA GLY A 509 24.92 12.65 8.30
C GLY A 509 26.28 13.27 7.99
#